data_62e54011f7881073837d56498916a498
#
_entry.id   62e54011f7881073837d56498916a498
#
_cell.length_a   1.000
_cell.length_b   1.000
_cell.length_c   1.000
_cell.angle_alpha   90.00
_cell.angle_beta   90.00
_cell.angle_gamma   90.00
#
_symmetry.space_group_name_H-M   'P 1'
#
loop_
_entity.id
_entity.type
_entity.pdbx_description
1 polymer ?
#
loop_
_entity_poly.entity_id
_entity_poly.type
_entity_poly.pdbx_seq_one_letter_code
_entity_poly.pdbx_strand_id
1 'polypeptide(L)'
;MNKIFLMAAALLVGAVASAQRLSVATNVLDYADFGTLNVEGDVAVARQWTLTAGAKYNPFLFKADTPEPLSARQQLYAAGVRFWPWHVFSGWWIGGKVQYQEYNRGGIRSAVTDEGDRYGAGLSAGFTYMLHPHLNVSLGAGVWGGFQRYTIYSCPVCGVTEESGEKTFILPNDLALTLSYVF
;
A
#
# COMPACT_ATOMS: atom_id res chain seq x y z
N MET A 1 13.89 25.70 10.55
CA MET A 1 13.42 24.37 10.17
C MET A 1 13.45 23.35 11.32
N ASN A 2 14.46 23.38 12.19
CA ASN A 2 14.62 22.36 13.25
C ASN A 2 13.57 22.37 14.38
N LYS A 3 12.92 23.50 14.68
CA LYS A 3 11.95 23.59 15.79
C LYS A 3 10.60 22.93 15.46
N ILE A 4 10.17 23.00 14.19
CA ILE A 4 8.92 22.36 13.72
C ILE A 4 9.10 20.82 13.71
N PHE A 5 10.27 20.35 13.31
CA PHE A 5 10.60 18.91 13.32
C PHE A 5 10.67 18.34 14.75
N LEU A 6 11.24 19.11 15.69
CA LEU A 6 11.26 18.76 17.09
C LEU A 6 9.88 18.79 17.76
N MET A 7 9.02 19.73 17.39
CA MET A 7 7.62 19.77 17.87
C MET A 7 6.80 18.62 17.30
N ALA A 8 6.97 18.28 16.02
CA ALA A 8 6.30 17.13 15.41
C ALA A 8 6.79 15.80 16.02
N ALA A 9 8.09 15.66 16.29
CA ALA A 9 8.66 14.51 16.98
C ALA A 9 8.19 14.43 18.45
N ALA A 10 8.08 15.56 19.16
CA ALA A 10 7.58 15.60 20.53
C ALA A 10 6.07 15.30 20.63
N LEU A 11 5.28 15.69 19.64
CA LEU A 11 3.86 15.31 19.53
C LEU A 11 3.69 13.81 19.27
N LEU A 12 4.56 13.22 18.46
CA LEU A 12 4.58 11.76 18.22
C LEU A 12 4.99 10.98 19.47
N VAL A 13 5.95 11.47 20.25
CA VAL A 13 6.41 10.81 21.48
C VAL A 13 5.40 10.99 22.64
N GLY A 14 4.68 12.11 22.69
CA GLY A 14 3.65 12.35 23.72
C GLY A 14 2.38 11.49 23.57
N ALA A 15 2.13 10.93 22.38
CA ALA A 15 1.00 10.05 22.12
C ALA A 15 1.19 8.61 22.62
N VAL A 16 2.39 8.22 23.01
CA VAL A 16 2.74 6.83 23.37
C VAL A 16 2.37 6.46 24.83
N ALA A 17 1.81 7.39 25.61
CA ALA A 17 1.52 7.19 27.03
C ALA A 17 0.23 6.45 27.37
N SER A 18 -0.48 5.88 26.39
CA SER A 18 -1.65 5.04 26.66
C SER A 18 -1.61 3.77 25.82
N ALA A 19 -1.74 2.65 26.49
CA ALA A 19 -1.65 1.29 25.97
C ALA A 19 -2.34 1.09 24.61
N GLN A 20 -1.64 0.43 23.70
CA GLN A 20 -2.15 -0.09 22.42
C GLN A 20 -2.70 0.99 21.46
N ARG A 21 -1.90 2.03 21.16
CA ARG A 21 -2.32 3.08 20.22
C ARG A 21 -1.60 3.08 18.88
N LEU A 22 -0.56 2.29 18.75
CA LEU A 22 0.25 2.23 17.53
C LEU A 22 0.34 0.79 17.05
N SER A 23 0.20 0.57 15.76
CA SER A 23 0.55 -0.70 15.14
C SER A 23 1.47 -0.50 13.94
N VAL A 24 2.33 -1.49 13.71
CA VAL A 24 3.13 -1.60 12.49
C VAL A 24 2.81 -2.95 11.86
N ALA A 25 2.56 -2.95 10.58
CA ALA A 25 2.05 -4.09 9.86
C ALA A 25 2.76 -4.31 8.53
N THR A 26 2.71 -5.55 8.06
CA THR A 26 3.14 -5.93 6.72
C THR A 26 2.11 -6.85 6.09
N ASN A 27 1.84 -6.68 4.79
CA ASN A 27 0.98 -7.54 4.02
C ASN A 27 1.79 -8.68 3.40
N VAL A 28 1.51 -9.88 3.82
CA VAL A 28 2.23 -11.08 3.37
C VAL A 28 2.01 -11.38 1.88
N LEU A 29 0.82 -11.04 1.35
CA LEU A 29 0.49 -11.28 -0.05
C LEU A 29 1.30 -10.39 -1.02
N ASP A 30 1.72 -9.22 -0.59
CA ASP A 30 2.55 -8.34 -1.42
C ASP A 30 3.92 -8.96 -1.72
N TYR A 31 4.45 -9.80 -0.85
CA TYR A 31 5.70 -10.52 -1.12
C TYR A 31 5.55 -11.56 -2.24
N ALA A 32 4.33 -12.06 -2.48
CA ALA A 32 4.03 -12.93 -3.61
C ALA A 32 3.94 -12.16 -4.94
N ASP A 33 3.71 -10.84 -4.91
CA ASP A 33 3.78 -9.97 -6.09
C ASP A 33 5.24 -9.56 -6.35
N PHE A 34 6.02 -10.50 -6.87
CA PHE A 34 7.44 -10.33 -7.23
C PHE A 34 8.31 -9.75 -6.11
N GLY A 35 8.04 -10.10 -4.85
CA GLY A 35 8.84 -9.66 -3.71
C GLY A 35 8.60 -8.19 -3.31
N THR A 36 7.42 -7.65 -3.57
CA THR A 36 7.07 -6.26 -3.20
C THR A 36 7.20 -6.05 -1.70
N LEU A 37 8.14 -5.21 -1.29
CA LEU A 37 8.32 -4.79 0.09
C LEU A 37 7.18 -3.85 0.49
N ASN A 38 6.68 -3.99 1.71
CA ASN A 38 5.60 -3.14 2.19
C ASN A 38 5.66 -2.93 3.70
N VAL A 39 5.15 -1.79 4.13
CA VAL A 39 4.96 -1.44 5.53
C VAL A 39 3.72 -0.57 5.67
N GLU A 40 2.95 -0.80 6.70
CA GLU A 40 1.81 0.01 7.10
C GLU A 40 1.91 0.36 8.58
N GLY A 41 1.63 1.60 8.92
CA GLY A 41 1.53 2.06 10.30
C GLY A 41 0.12 2.56 10.58
N ASP A 42 -0.42 2.21 11.74
CA ASP A 42 -1.73 2.68 12.20
C ASP A 42 -1.61 3.34 13.56
N VAL A 43 -2.32 4.46 13.72
CA VAL A 43 -2.40 5.19 15.00
C VAL A 43 -3.86 5.30 15.42
N ALA A 44 -4.18 4.80 16.61
CA ALA A 44 -5.50 4.96 17.20
C ALA A 44 -5.70 6.42 17.66
N VAL A 45 -6.63 7.12 17.02
CA VAL A 45 -6.97 8.51 17.34
C VAL A 45 -8.22 8.61 18.20
N ALA A 46 -9.04 7.56 18.20
CA ALA A 46 -10.22 7.42 19.05
C ALA A 46 -10.51 5.94 19.33
N ARG A 47 -11.49 5.65 20.16
CA ARG A 47 -11.85 4.26 20.55
C ARG A 47 -12.16 3.33 19.38
N GLN A 48 -12.65 3.90 18.28
CA GLN A 48 -13.12 3.16 17.11
C GLN A 48 -12.47 3.66 15.80
N TRP A 49 -11.49 4.55 15.89
CA TRP A 49 -10.87 5.15 14.70
C TRP A 49 -9.35 5.06 14.74
N THR A 50 -8.78 4.61 13.63
CA THR A 50 -7.33 4.67 13.38
C THR A 50 -7.04 5.49 12.12
N LEU A 51 -5.95 6.24 12.17
CA LEU A 51 -5.31 6.77 10.97
C LEU A 51 -4.30 5.73 10.47
N THR A 52 -4.24 5.55 9.18
CA THR A 52 -3.33 4.61 8.52
C THR A 52 -2.41 5.32 7.54
N ALA A 53 -1.17 4.89 7.47
CA ALA A 53 -0.25 5.32 6.43
C ALA A 53 0.60 4.12 6.00
N GLY A 54 0.79 3.95 4.71
CA GLY A 54 1.53 2.80 4.18
C GLY A 54 2.34 3.13 2.95
N ALA A 55 3.36 2.32 2.73
CA ALA A 55 4.20 2.36 1.55
C ALA A 55 4.47 0.95 1.04
N LYS A 56 4.51 0.81 -0.29
CA LYS A 56 4.96 -0.39 -0.99
C LYS A 56 6.07 -0.02 -1.95
N TYR A 57 7.06 -0.88 -2.07
CA TYR A 57 8.20 -0.65 -2.94
C TYR A 57 8.70 -1.96 -3.56
N ASN A 58 8.79 -1.98 -4.87
CA ASN A 58 9.36 -3.07 -5.61
C ASN A 58 10.39 -2.53 -6.62
N PRO A 59 11.69 -2.63 -6.33
CA PRO A 59 12.75 -2.21 -7.23
C PRO A 59 13.19 -3.31 -8.21
N PHE A 60 12.67 -4.53 -8.09
CA PHE A 60 13.25 -5.70 -8.72
C PHE A 60 13.00 -5.75 -10.22
N LEU A 61 14.07 -6.07 -10.94
CA LEU A 61 14.08 -6.40 -12.35
C LEU A 61 14.62 -7.83 -12.48
N PHE A 62 13.81 -8.72 -13.03
CA PHE A 62 14.18 -10.11 -13.22
C PHE A 62 14.59 -10.36 -14.66
N LYS A 63 15.54 -11.29 -14.89
CA LYS A 63 16.05 -11.62 -16.22
C LYS A 63 16.60 -10.40 -16.98
N ALA A 64 17.35 -9.54 -16.29
CA ALA A 64 17.89 -8.30 -16.86
C ALA A 64 18.77 -8.53 -18.13
N ASP A 65 19.40 -9.71 -18.22
CA ASP A 65 20.30 -10.08 -19.32
C ASP A 65 19.56 -10.67 -20.53
N THR A 66 18.23 -10.68 -20.54
CA THR A 66 17.43 -11.19 -21.65
C THR A 66 16.85 -10.06 -22.49
N PRO A 67 16.51 -10.29 -23.78
CA PRO A 67 15.85 -9.29 -24.61
C PRO A 67 14.47 -8.85 -24.08
N GLU A 68 13.87 -9.66 -23.21
CA GLU A 68 12.56 -9.41 -22.59
C GLU A 68 12.69 -9.50 -21.07
N PRO A 69 13.31 -8.50 -20.41
CA PRO A 69 13.40 -8.49 -18.96
C PRO A 69 12.01 -8.36 -18.33
N LEU A 70 11.80 -9.13 -17.27
CA LEU A 70 10.56 -9.05 -16.50
C LEU A 70 10.68 -7.91 -15.49
N SER A 71 9.88 -6.87 -15.66
CA SER A 71 9.77 -5.73 -14.75
C SER A 71 8.47 -5.77 -13.98
N ALA A 72 8.55 -5.69 -12.65
CA ALA A 72 7.40 -5.54 -11.77
C ALA A 72 7.63 -4.37 -10.79
N ARG A 73 8.34 -3.35 -11.25
CA ARG A 73 8.70 -2.20 -10.42
C ARG A 73 7.47 -1.41 -10.06
N GLN A 74 7.39 -1.05 -8.80
CA GLN A 74 6.34 -0.16 -8.31
C GLN A 74 6.75 0.54 -7.03
N GLN A 75 6.20 1.73 -6.83
CA GLN A 75 6.16 2.38 -5.54
C GLN A 75 4.75 2.90 -5.30
N LEU A 76 4.24 2.69 -4.10
CA LEU A 76 2.90 3.09 -3.72
C LEU A 76 2.96 3.73 -2.34
N TYR A 77 2.24 4.83 -2.20
CA TYR A 77 2.02 5.53 -0.94
C TYR A 77 0.53 5.65 -0.71
N ALA A 78 0.10 5.36 0.50
CA ALA A 78 -1.30 5.44 0.89
C ALA A 78 -1.45 6.10 2.25
N ALA A 79 -2.54 6.84 2.41
CA ALA A 79 -2.97 7.37 3.68
C ALA A 79 -4.48 7.24 3.81
N GLY A 80 -4.98 6.92 5.01
CA GLY A 80 -6.39 6.66 5.18
C GLY A 80 -6.85 6.63 6.62
N VAL A 81 -8.09 6.19 6.78
CA VAL A 81 -8.74 6.00 8.07
C VAL A 81 -9.43 4.66 8.09
N ARG A 82 -9.46 4.00 9.27
CA ARG A 82 -10.28 2.81 9.51
C ARG A 82 -11.22 3.03 10.67
N PHE A 83 -12.43 2.55 10.49
CA PHE A 83 -13.46 2.48 11.53
C PHE A 83 -13.59 1.04 12.02
N TRP A 84 -13.61 0.88 13.33
CA TRP A 84 -13.70 -0.39 14.06
C TRP A 84 -14.99 -0.38 14.89
N PRO A 85 -16.02 -1.16 14.55
CA PRO A 85 -17.29 -1.14 15.28
C PRO A 85 -17.17 -1.45 16.78
N TRP A 86 -16.15 -2.23 17.17
CA TRP A 86 -15.95 -2.63 18.57
C TRP A 86 -14.73 -1.97 19.20
N HIS A 87 -13.53 -2.46 18.89
CA HIS A 87 -12.27 -1.93 19.40
C HIS A 87 -11.26 -1.82 18.28
N VAL A 88 -10.40 -0.81 18.35
CA VAL A 88 -9.27 -0.67 17.43
C VAL A 88 -8.39 -1.92 17.47
N PHE A 89 -7.86 -2.28 16.31
CA PHE A 89 -6.99 -3.43 16.10
C PHE A 89 -7.63 -4.82 16.37
N SER A 90 -8.95 -4.93 16.49
CA SER A 90 -9.62 -6.21 16.72
C SER A 90 -11.01 -6.27 16.09
N GLY A 91 -11.35 -7.41 15.49
CA GLY A 91 -12.65 -7.66 14.87
C GLY A 91 -12.81 -7.04 13.49
N TRP A 92 -14.04 -6.74 13.11
CA TRP A 92 -14.37 -6.15 11.82
C TRP A 92 -13.90 -4.70 11.72
N TRP A 93 -13.51 -4.31 10.52
CA TRP A 93 -13.19 -2.92 10.21
C TRP A 93 -13.60 -2.58 8.78
N ILE A 94 -13.88 -1.30 8.55
CA ILE A 94 -14.03 -0.70 7.23
C ILE A 94 -13.09 0.50 7.15
N GLY A 95 -12.51 0.73 5.98
CA GLY A 95 -11.54 1.81 5.79
C GLY A 95 -11.72 2.52 4.46
N GLY A 96 -11.33 3.79 4.48
CA GLY A 96 -11.16 4.60 3.27
C GLY A 96 -9.74 5.12 3.21
N LYS A 97 -9.16 5.16 2.02
CA LYS A 97 -7.82 5.67 1.80
C LYS A 97 -7.69 6.41 0.48
N VAL A 98 -6.73 7.29 0.43
CA VAL A 98 -6.21 7.88 -0.80
C VAL A 98 -4.84 7.27 -1.06
N GLN A 99 -4.50 7.07 -2.32
CA GLN A 99 -3.22 6.49 -2.68
C GLN A 99 -2.70 7.00 -4.02
N TYR A 100 -1.38 6.97 -4.12
CA TYR A 100 -0.60 7.25 -5.30
C TYR A 100 0.30 6.06 -5.59
N GLN A 101 0.38 5.66 -6.85
CA GLN A 101 1.22 4.56 -7.30
C GLN A 101 1.92 4.93 -8.60
N GLU A 102 3.23 4.79 -8.61
CA GLU A 102 4.03 4.66 -9.83
C GLU A 102 4.27 3.18 -10.13
N TYR A 103 4.17 2.80 -11.38
CA TYR A 103 4.39 1.42 -11.77
C TYR A 103 5.09 1.33 -13.13
N ASN A 104 5.89 0.27 -13.29
CA ASN A 104 6.49 -0.12 -14.55
C ASN A 104 6.45 -1.65 -14.62
N ARG A 105 5.54 -2.17 -15.43
CA ARG A 105 5.28 -3.59 -15.56
C ARG A 105 5.47 -4.04 -17.01
N GLY A 106 6.42 -4.95 -17.23
CA GLY A 106 6.72 -5.49 -18.54
C GLY A 106 7.26 -6.91 -18.48
N GLY A 107 7.19 -7.63 -19.59
CA GLY A 107 7.73 -8.99 -19.70
C GLY A 107 6.96 -10.07 -18.93
N ILE A 108 5.80 -9.77 -18.33
CA ILE A 108 5.04 -10.73 -17.52
C ILE A 108 4.24 -11.69 -18.41
N ARG A 109 3.55 -11.16 -19.42
CA ARG A 109 2.74 -11.96 -20.37
C ARG A 109 3.12 -11.72 -21.82
N SER A 110 3.74 -10.61 -22.11
CA SER A 110 4.20 -10.18 -23.44
C SER A 110 5.39 -9.24 -23.27
N ALA A 111 6.11 -8.95 -24.33
CA ALA A 111 7.20 -7.97 -24.36
C ALA A 111 6.72 -6.53 -24.08
N VAL A 112 5.41 -6.28 -24.18
CA VAL A 112 4.82 -4.96 -23.95
C VAL A 112 5.05 -4.52 -22.51
N THR A 113 5.53 -3.28 -22.36
CA THR A 113 5.76 -2.64 -21.07
C THR A 113 4.74 -1.52 -20.88
N ASP A 114 4.02 -1.57 -19.75
CA ASP A 114 3.09 -0.53 -19.30
C ASP A 114 3.71 0.19 -18.09
N GLU A 115 3.94 1.48 -18.24
CA GLU A 115 4.40 2.32 -17.14
C GLU A 115 3.48 3.53 -16.97
N GLY A 116 3.44 4.05 -15.77
CA GLY A 116 2.65 5.24 -15.49
C GLY A 116 2.39 5.48 -14.03
N ASP A 117 1.52 6.47 -13.83
CA ASP A 117 1.11 6.96 -12.53
C ASP A 117 -0.38 6.74 -12.32
N ARG A 118 -0.75 6.33 -11.12
CA ARG A 118 -2.14 6.19 -10.67
C ARG A 118 -2.35 6.97 -9.39
N TYR A 119 -3.43 7.70 -9.32
CA TYR A 119 -3.85 8.35 -8.08
C TYR A 119 -5.36 8.26 -7.93
N GLY A 120 -5.81 8.07 -6.71
CA GLY A 120 -7.23 7.90 -6.45
C GLY A 120 -7.56 7.58 -5.01
N ALA A 121 -8.78 7.12 -4.81
CA ALA A 121 -9.32 6.75 -3.51
C ALA A 121 -9.86 5.32 -3.54
N GLY A 122 -9.86 4.68 -2.38
CA GLY A 122 -10.33 3.31 -2.24
C GLY A 122 -11.11 3.11 -0.95
N LEU A 123 -11.92 2.06 -0.97
CA LEU A 123 -12.64 1.54 0.19
C LEU A 123 -12.22 0.09 0.41
N SER A 124 -12.04 -0.28 1.65
CA SER A 124 -11.68 -1.63 2.06
C SER A 124 -12.43 -2.05 3.31
N ALA A 125 -12.59 -3.34 3.49
CA ALA A 125 -13.14 -3.94 4.67
C ALA A 125 -12.39 -5.22 5.01
N GLY A 126 -12.39 -5.59 6.28
CA GLY A 126 -11.70 -6.79 6.71
C GLY A 126 -12.02 -7.17 8.13
N PHE A 127 -11.35 -8.23 8.55
CA PHE A 127 -11.44 -8.77 9.89
C PHE A 127 -10.04 -9.01 10.46
N THR A 128 -9.81 -8.55 11.68
CA THR A 128 -8.57 -8.72 12.43
C THR A 128 -8.78 -9.70 13.57
N TYR A 129 -7.96 -10.73 13.60
CA TYR A 129 -7.91 -11.71 14.68
C TYR A 129 -6.66 -11.47 15.54
N MET A 130 -6.86 -11.34 16.84
CA MET A 130 -5.81 -11.19 17.82
C MET A 130 -5.22 -12.56 18.15
N LEU A 131 -3.99 -12.82 17.71
CA LEU A 131 -3.25 -14.04 18.07
C LEU A 131 -2.62 -13.93 19.46
N HIS A 132 -2.14 -12.73 19.79
CA HIS A 132 -1.48 -12.40 21.03
C HIS A 132 -1.78 -10.92 21.36
N PRO A 133 -1.67 -10.45 22.61
CA PRO A 133 -1.90 -9.03 22.96
C PRO A 133 -1.15 -8.02 22.09
N HIS A 134 -0.02 -8.41 21.52
CA HIS A 134 0.79 -7.58 20.64
C HIS A 134 0.84 -8.05 19.18
N LEU A 135 0.20 -9.17 18.83
CA LEU A 135 0.30 -9.77 17.50
C LEU A 135 -1.06 -10.07 16.93
N ASN A 136 -1.37 -9.46 15.79
CA ASN A 136 -2.64 -9.64 15.09
C ASN A 136 -2.42 -10.12 13.67
N VAL A 137 -3.40 -10.87 13.17
CA VAL A 137 -3.52 -11.22 11.75
C VAL A 137 -4.82 -10.63 11.22
N SER A 138 -4.75 -9.94 10.09
CA SER A 138 -5.90 -9.35 9.43
C SER A 138 -6.09 -9.93 8.04
N LEU A 139 -7.32 -10.23 7.69
CA LEU A 139 -7.73 -10.51 6.32
C LEU A 139 -8.60 -9.36 5.84
N GLY A 140 -8.29 -8.80 4.68
CA GLY A 140 -9.03 -7.68 4.12
C GLY A 140 -9.10 -7.71 2.61
N ALA A 141 -10.10 -7.03 2.08
CA ALA A 141 -10.25 -6.80 0.65
C ALA A 141 -10.84 -5.41 0.41
N GLY A 142 -10.54 -4.84 -0.75
CA GLY A 142 -11.02 -3.53 -1.12
C GLY A 142 -11.00 -3.27 -2.60
N VAL A 143 -11.50 -2.12 -2.96
CA VAL A 143 -11.45 -1.58 -4.32
C VAL A 143 -10.93 -0.16 -4.28
N TRP A 144 -10.21 0.24 -5.31
CA TRP A 144 -9.83 1.62 -5.49
C TRP A 144 -9.98 2.06 -6.94
N GLY A 145 -10.22 3.33 -7.12
CA GLY A 145 -10.38 3.91 -8.44
C GLY A 145 -9.91 5.36 -8.46
N GLY A 146 -9.67 5.84 -9.64
CA GLY A 146 -9.15 7.18 -9.85
C GLY A 146 -8.72 7.41 -11.28
N PHE A 147 -7.65 8.17 -11.42
CA PHE A 147 -7.08 8.53 -12.71
C PHE A 147 -5.71 7.88 -12.87
N GLN A 148 -5.44 7.47 -14.10
CA GLN A 148 -4.19 6.85 -14.51
C GLN A 148 -3.65 7.58 -15.74
N ARG A 149 -2.37 7.95 -15.67
CA ARG A 149 -1.56 8.30 -16.85
C ARG A 149 -0.73 7.10 -17.19
N TYR A 150 -0.69 6.72 -18.45
CA TYR A 150 0.03 5.53 -18.88
C TYR A 150 0.77 5.77 -20.18
N THR A 151 1.85 5.02 -20.33
CA THR A 151 2.62 4.92 -21.58
C THR A 151 2.92 3.44 -21.82
N ILE A 152 2.59 2.97 -23.01
CA ILE A 152 2.80 1.59 -23.43
C ILE A 152 3.96 1.58 -24.43
N TYR A 153 4.94 0.72 -24.18
CA TYR A 153 6.08 0.49 -25.05
C TYR A 153 5.98 -0.90 -25.65
N SER A 154 6.34 -1.04 -26.92
CA SER A 154 6.34 -2.33 -27.66
C SER A 154 7.33 -3.34 -27.10
N CYS A 155 8.35 -2.89 -26.39
CA CYS A 155 9.30 -3.75 -25.70
C CYS A 155 9.96 -3.03 -24.51
N PRO A 156 10.47 -3.76 -23.50
CA PRO A 156 11.04 -3.17 -22.31
C PRO A 156 12.33 -2.33 -22.53
N VAL A 157 13.01 -2.52 -23.66
CA VAL A 157 14.33 -1.95 -23.92
C VAL A 157 14.38 -1.04 -25.15
N CYS A 158 13.42 -1.17 -26.09
CA CYS A 158 13.49 -0.44 -27.37
C CYS A 158 13.04 1.02 -27.31
N GLY A 159 12.33 1.43 -26.27
CA GLY A 159 11.85 2.82 -26.11
C GLY A 159 10.83 3.28 -27.16
N VAL A 160 10.28 2.36 -27.96
CA VAL A 160 9.26 2.69 -28.97
C VAL A 160 7.90 2.75 -28.28
N THR A 161 7.36 3.96 -28.18
CA THR A 161 6.04 4.21 -27.62
C THR A 161 4.97 3.76 -28.61
N GLU A 162 4.08 2.88 -28.18
CA GLU A 162 2.89 2.47 -28.95
C GLU A 162 1.70 3.37 -28.65
N GLU A 163 1.46 3.63 -27.36
CA GLU A 163 0.32 4.39 -26.91
C GLU A 163 0.68 5.18 -25.63
N SER A 164 0.11 6.34 -25.49
CA SER A 164 0.14 7.11 -24.24
C SER A 164 -1.17 7.85 -24.05
N GLY A 165 -1.61 8.00 -22.80
CA GLY A 165 -2.87 8.69 -22.54
C GLY A 165 -3.24 8.74 -21.07
N GLU A 166 -4.45 9.22 -20.84
CA GLU A 166 -5.06 9.27 -19.53
C GLU A 166 -6.37 8.48 -19.56
N LYS A 167 -6.62 7.71 -18.50
CA LYS A 167 -7.88 6.98 -18.32
C LYS A 167 -8.29 6.91 -16.86
N THR A 168 -9.57 6.71 -16.64
CA THR A 168 -10.09 6.31 -15.34
C THR A 168 -9.94 4.82 -15.15
N PHE A 169 -9.77 4.38 -13.91
CA PHE A 169 -9.68 2.97 -13.58
C PHE A 169 -10.46 2.65 -12.30
N ILE A 170 -10.86 1.40 -12.18
CA ILE A 170 -11.34 0.77 -10.95
C ILE A 170 -10.65 -0.59 -10.87
N LEU A 171 -9.93 -0.83 -9.79
CA LEU A 171 -9.18 -2.07 -9.57
C LEU A 171 -9.56 -2.69 -8.22
N PRO A 172 -9.66 -4.02 -8.15
CA PRO A 172 -9.60 -4.69 -6.86
C PRO A 172 -8.24 -4.39 -6.26
N ASN A 173 -8.25 -3.89 -5.06
CA ASN A 173 -7.04 -3.56 -4.32
C ASN A 173 -7.21 -4.04 -2.89
N ASP A 174 -6.09 -4.16 -2.17
CA ASP A 174 -6.11 -4.55 -0.77
C ASP A 174 -6.64 -5.96 -0.48
N LEU A 175 -6.42 -6.88 -1.42
CA LEU A 175 -6.38 -8.25 -0.96
C LEU A 175 -5.19 -8.36 -0.02
N ALA A 176 -5.47 -8.38 1.27
CA ALA A 176 -4.47 -8.26 2.30
C ALA A 176 -4.57 -9.42 3.28
N LEU A 177 -3.48 -10.12 3.45
CA LEU A 177 -3.22 -10.96 4.60
C LEU A 177 -2.12 -10.27 5.40
N THR A 178 -2.51 -9.50 6.41
CA THR A 178 -1.62 -8.60 7.12
C THR A 178 -1.23 -9.18 8.47
N LEU A 179 0.05 -9.16 8.75
CA LEU A 179 0.61 -9.42 10.08
C LEU A 179 0.97 -8.09 10.72
N SER A 180 0.45 -7.81 11.91
CA SER A 180 0.67 -6.54 12.61
C SER A 180 1.14 -6.73 14.05
N TYR A 181 2.05 -5.86 14.46
CA TYR A 181 2.50 -5.74 15.84
C TYR A 181 1.91 -4.47 16.46
N VAL A 182 1.25 -4.63 17.60
CA VAL A 182 0.56 -3.55 18.35
C VAL A 182 1.37 -3.23 19.60
N PHE A 183 1.71 -1.95 19.76
CA PHE A 183 2.52 -1.42 20.87
C PHE A 183 1.65 -0.93 22.01
#